data_08dd864f60ac558842c2331c381e7019
#
_entry.id   08dd864f60ac558842c2331c381e7019
#
_cell.length_a   1.000
_cell.length_b   1.000
_cell.length_c   1.000
_cell.angle_alpha   90.00
_cell.angle_beta   90.00
_cell.angle_gamma   90.00
#
_symmetry.space_group_name_H-M   'P 1'
#
loop_
_entity.id
_entity.type
_entity.pdbx_description
1 polymer ?
#
loop_
_entity_poly.entity_id
_entity_poly.type
_entity_poly.pdbx_seq_one_letter_code
_entity_poly.pdbx_strand_id
1 'polypeptide(L)'
;MDKQNIYITTTLPYVNAEPHIGHALEFVQADAISRYFRTKLGDENVFFNVGTDEHGQKIFNKAKEEGLSLNDFVDKYAQRFKDFCKLFSVEYDNFYRTSTPAHHDAAKIFWKKCEEKGDIYKKQYSGRYCIGCERYLTEKELVDGKCPDHKTVPEIKEEENYFFRLSNYRGPLLKWLDENKDFLKPESKIPELRKIIAEIEDISISRLKENLPWGIEVPNDPEQVFYVWFDALTNYVNAVGFGTDEKRLSEWWPVYSYVVQTI
;
A
#
# COMPACT_ATOMS: atom_id res chain seq x y z
N MET A 1 -5.95 33.99 -5.61
CA MET A 1 -5.75 32.87 -4.68
C MET A 1 -5.09 31.77 -5.48
N ASP A 2 -3.93 31.32 -5.06
CA ASP A 2 -3.29 30.20 -5.74
C ASP A 2 -4.23 29.00 -5.72
N LYS A 3 -4.35 28.34 -6.86
CA LYS A 3 -5.26 27.19 -7.05
C LYS A 3 -4.79 26.07 -6.12
N GLN A 4 -5.53 25.80 -5.06
CA GLN A 4 -5.20 24.76 -4.09
C GLN A 4 -5.91 23.47 -4.47
N ASN A 5 -5.17 22.51 -4.98
CA ASN A 5 -5.69 21.18 -5.23
C ASN A 5 -5.60 20.33 -3.96
N ILE A 6 -6.59 19.48 -3.75
CA ILE A 6 -6.68 18.54 -2.63
C ILE A 6 -6.77 17.13 -3.19
N TYR A 7 -5.82 16.29 -2.83
CA TYR A 7 -5.85 14.86 -3.10
C TYR A 7 -6.25 14.09 -1.84
N ILE A 8 -7.28 13.28 -1.95
CA ILE A 8 -7.80 12.44 -0.86
C ILE A 8 -7.72 10.98 -1.29
N THR A 9 -7.21 10.13 -0.42
CA THR A 9 -7.20 8.69 -0.65
C THR A 9 -7.47 7.93 0.64
N THR A 10 -8.00 6.73 0.51
CA THR A 10 -8.10 5.74 1.58
C THR A 10 -6.93 4.78 1.51
N THR A 11 -6.77 3.91 2.51
CA THR A 11 -5.98 2.70 2.31
C THR A 11 -6.62 1.86 1.20
N LEU A 12 -5.81 0.99 0.55
CA LEU A 12 -6.35 0.01 -0.38
C LEU A 12 -6.67 -1.28 0.39
N PRO A 13 -7.96 -1.64 0.55
CA PRO A 13 -8.34 -2.90 1.15
C PRO A 13 -7.79 -4.09 0.38
N TYR A 14 -7.33 -5.08 1.11
CA TYR A 14 -6.83 -6.34 0.57
C TYR A 14 -8.02 -7.24 0.21
N VAL A 15 -8.13 -7.64 -1.06
CA VAL A 15 -9.31 -8.35 -1.60
C VAL A 15 -9.34 -9.84 -1.25
N ASN A 16 -9.04 -10.20 -0.02
CA ASN A 16 -9.04 -11.57 0.48
C ASN A 16 -10.33 -11.97 1.24
N ALA A 17 -11.26 -11.02 1.42
CA ALA A 17 -12.52 -11.19 2.14
C ALA A 17 -13.56 -10.12 1.72
N GLU A 18 -14.80 -10.32 2.16
CA GLU A 18 -15.88 -9.34 1.98
C GLU A 18 -15.57 -8.02 2.72
N PRO A 19 -16.03 -6.86 2.19
CA PRO A 19 -15.98 -5.60 2.91
C PRO A 19 -16.71 -5.68 4.26
N HIS A 20 -16.23 -4.93 5.25
CA HIS A 20 -16.79 -4.87 6.58
C HIS A 20 -16.93 -3.43 7.10
N ILE A 21 -17.56 -3.25 8.26
CA ILE A 21 -17.87 -1.93 8.82
C ILE A 21 -16.62 -1.04 9.05
N GLY A 22 -15.44 -1.63 9.28
CA GLY A 22 -14.20 -0.87 9.37
C GLY A 22 -13.86 -0.15 8.06
N HIS A 23 -14.02 -0.83 6.91
CA HIS A 23 -13.87 -0.19 5.60
C HIS A 23 -14.91 0.90 5.38
N ALA A 24 -16.18 0.70 5.84
CA ALA A 24 -17.22 1.72 5.74
C ALA A 24 -16.84 2.99 6.49
N LEU A 25 -16.32 2.84 7.72
CA LEU A 25 -15.90 3.99 8.53
C LEU A 25 -14.84 4.83 7.80
N GLU A 26 -13.82 4.18 7.25
CA GLU A 26 -12.75 4.85 6.52
C GLU A 26 -13.26 5.55 5.25
N PHE A 27 -14.03 4.85 4.42
CA PHE A 27 -14.53 5.38 3.16
C PHE A 27 -15.52 6.52 3.36
N VAL A 28 -16.42 6.42 4.34
CA VAL A 28 -17.36 7.50 4.67
C VAL A 28 -16.65 8.72 5.25
N GLN A 29 -15.61 8.55 6.07
CA GLN A 29 -14.81 9.67 6.57
C GLN A 29 -14.09 10.37 5.41
N ALA A 30 -13.49 9.63 4.49
CA ALA A 30 -12.81 10.19 3.32
C ALA A 30 -13.80 10.93 2.40
N ASP A 31 -14.99 10.36 2.17
CA ASP A 31 -16.05 10.99 1.40
C ASP A 31 -16.54 12.30 2.05
N ALA A 32 -16.73 12.30 3.37
CA ALA A 32 -17.13 13.51 4.10
C ALA A 32 -16.06 14.64 3.95
N ILE A 33 -14.78 14.29 4.02
CA ILE A 33 -13.68 15.23 3.78
C ILE A 33 -13.70 15.73 2.34
N SER A 34 -13.91 14.82 1.37
CA SER A 34 -14.02 15.15 -0.05
C SER A 34 -15.14 16.16 -0.31
N ARG A 35 -16.35 15.89 0.18
CA ARG A 35 -17.52 16.78 0.06
C ARG A 35 -17.27 18.15 0.69
N TYR A 36 -16.61 18.18 1.85
CA TYR A 36 -16.25 19.44 2.49
C TYR A 36 -15.35 20.30 1.60
N PHE A 37 -14.27 19.70 1.05
CA PHE A 37 -13.36 20.45 0.20
C PHE A 37 -13.98 20.82 -1.15
N ARG A 38 -14.81 19.98 -1.76
CA ARG A 38 -15.57 20.30 -2.97
C ARG A 38 -16.46 21.53 -2.77
N THR A 39 -17.15 21.61 -1.63
CA THR A 39 -17.96 22.79 -1.27
C THR A 39 -17.11 24.06 -1.11
N LYS A 40 -15.85 23.93 -0.67
CA LYS A 40 -14.96 25.07 -0.41
C LYS A 40 -14.19 25.54 -1.64
N LEU A 41 -13.74 24.61 -2.49
CA LEU A 41 -12.75 24.85 -3.54
C LEU A 41 -13.29 24.63 -4.95
N GLY A 42 -14.45 23.98 -5.10
CA GLY A 42 -15.00 23.47 -6.36
C GLY A 42 -14.56 22.04 -6.63
N ASP A 43 -15.38 21.32 -7.38
CA ASP A 43 -15.19 19.88 -7.68
C ASP A 43 -13.87 19.61 -8.43
N GLU A 44 -13.51 20.52 -9.33
CA GLU A 44 -12.30 20.42 -10.16
C GLU A 44 -10.97 20.52 -9.38
N ASN A 45 -11.04 20.96 -8.12
CA ASN A 45 -9.86 21.11 -7.26
C ASN A 45 -9.76 20.00 -6.19
N VAL A 46 -10.62 18.98 -6.27
CA VAL A 46 -10.60 17.83 -5.33
C VAL A 46 -10.57 16.55 -6.13
N PHE A 47 -9.60 15.69 -5.85
CA PHE A 47 -9.50 14.36 -6.42
C PHE A 47 -9.54 13.31 -5.31
N PHE A 48 -10.58 12.47 -5.31
CA PHE A 48 -10.77 11.42 -4.33
C PHE A 48 -10.58 10.04 -4.95
N ASN A 49 -9.55 9.33 -4.47
CA ASN A 49 -9.17 8.00 -4.92
C ASN A 49 -9.48 6.96 -3.85
N VAL A 50 -10.13 5.90 -4.26
CA VAL A 50 -10.28 4.63 -3.51
C VAL A 50 -9.75 3.49 -4.36
N GLY A 51 -9.70 2.28 -3.82
CA GLY A 51 -9.28 1.15 -4.65
C GLY A 51 -9.12 -0.14 -3.87
N THR A 52 -8.40 -1.08 -4.48
CA THR A 52 -8.16 -2.42 -3.93
C THR A 52 -6.71 -2.85 -4.14
N ASP A 53 -6.14 -3.50 -3.11
CA ASP A 53 -4.88 -4.22 -3.17
C ASP A 53 -5.14 -5.68 -3.55
N GLU A 54 -4.58 -6.11 -4.69
CA GLU A 54 -5.00 -7.32 -5.40
C GLU A 54 -3.89 -8.36 -5.62
N HIS A 55 -2.70 -8.17 -5.04
CA HIS A 55 -1.60 -9.13 -5.11
C HIS A 55 -1.33 -9.80 -3.76
N GLY A 56 -0.51 -10.86 -3.76
CA GLY A 56 0.00 -11.49 -2.55
C GLY A 56 -0.49 -12.93 -2.33
N GLN A 57 0.12 -13.56 -1.33
CA GLN A 57 -0.05 -14.99 -1.05
C GLN A 57 -1.47 -15.34 -0.59
N LYS A 58 -2.10 -14.47 0.21
CA LYS A 58 -3.46 -14.73 0.70
C LYS A 58 -4.46 -14.77 -0.44
N ILE A 59 -4.35 -13.84 -1.39
CA ILE A 59 -5.24 -13.77 -2.56
C ILE A 59 -5.04 -15.02 -3.42
N PHE A 60 -3.79 -15.42 -3.68
CA PHE A 60 -3.49 -16.65 -4.40
C PHE A 60 -4.13 -17.86 -3.75
N ASN A 61 -3.96 -18.02 -2.44
CA ASN A 61 -4.51 -19.14 -1.70
C ASN A 61 -6.05 -19.14 -1.70
N LYS A 62 -6.67 -17.96 -1.51
CA LYS A 62 -8.13 -17.81 -1.50
C LYS A 62 -8.76 -18.08 -2.87
N ALA A 63 -8.16 -17.60 -3.95
CA ALA A 63 -8.61 -17.91 -5.30
C ALA A 63 -8.62 -19.42 -5.55
N LYS A 64 -7.56 -20.11 -5.11
CA LYS A 64 -7.44 -21.58 -5.20
C LYS A 64 -8.50 -22.29 -4.35
N GLU A 65 -8.74 -21.84 -3.13
CA GLU A 65 -9.79 -22.37 -2.23
C GLU A 65 -11.18 -22.25 -2.85
N GLU A 66 -11.46 -21.12 -3.52
CA GLU A 66 -12.75 -20.89 -4.19
C GLU A 66 -12.86 -21.51 -5.59
N GLY A 67 -11.78 -22.10 -6.10
CA GLY A 67 -11.76 -22.70 -7.44
C GLY A 67 -11.87 -21.69 -8.58
N LEU A 68 -11.47 -20.44 -8.34
CA LEU A 68 -11.51 -19.33 -9.30
C LEU A 68 -10.13 -19.11 -9.92
N SER A 69 -10.11 -18.58 -11.15
CA SER A 69 -8.89 -17.96 -11.66
C SER A 69 -8.55 -16.72 -10.83
N LEU A 70 -7.25 -16.34 -10.79
CA LEU A 70 -6.83 -15.14 -10.04
C LEU A 70 -7.53 -13.87 -10.52
N ASN A 71 -7.67 -13.72 -11.84
CA ASN A 71 -8.36 -12.56 -12.39
C ASN A 71 -9.85 -12.54 -12.01
N ASP A 72 -10.55 -13.66 -12.12
CA ASP A 72 -11.97 -13.75 -11.74
C ASP A 72 -12.15 -13.47 -10.24
N PHE A 73 -11.21 -13.95 -9.42
CA PHE A 73 -11.23 -13.73 -7.98
C PHE A 73 -11.08 -12.24 -7.63
N VAL A 74 -10.03 -11.57 -8.14
CA VAL A 74 -9.83 -10.14 -7.83
C VAL A 74 -10.91 -9.27 -8.44
N ASP A 75 -11.43 -9.60 -9.62
CA ASP A 75 -12.56 -8.90 -10.24
C ASP A 75 -13.83 -9.01 -9.38
N LYS A 76 -14.14 -10.22 -8.89
CA LYS A 76 -15.26 -10.46 -7.98
C LYS A 76 -15.18 -9.57 -6.73
N TYR A 77 -14.05 -9.58 -6.05
CA TYR A 77 -13.91 -8.84 -4.79
C TYR A 77 -13.75 -7.33 -5.02
N ALA A 78 -13.09 -6.89 -6.08
CA ALA A 78 -13.07 -5.47 -6.46
C ALA A 78 -14.51 -4.95 -6.73
N GLN A 79 -15.35 -5.76 -7.39
CA GLN A 79 -16.75 -5.40 -7.59
C GLN A 79 -17.52 -5.30 -6.26
N ARG A 80 -17.24 -6.21 -5.28
CA ARG A 80 -17.83 -6.12 -3.93
C ARG A 80 -17.50 -4.80 -3.24
N PHE A 81 -16.24 -4.33 -3.34
CA PHE A 81 -15.85 -3.03 -2.79
C PHE A 81 -16.52 -1.86 -3.51
N LYS A 82 -16.70 -1.92 -4.83
CA LYS A 82 -17.47 -0.90 -5.58
C LYS A 82 -18.94 -0.85 -5.15
N ASP A 83 -19.58 -2.03 -5.01
CA ASP A 83 -20.95 -2.13 -4.54
C ASP A 83 -21.09 -1.62 -3.10
N PHE A 84 -20.06 -1.88 -2.28
CA PHE A 84 -19.99 -1.39 -0.91
C PHE A 84 -19.89 0.15 -0.85
N CYS A 85 -19.01 0.76 -1.67
CA CYS A 85 -18.98 2.23 -1.81
C CYS A 85 -20.34 2.79 -2.20
N LYS A 86 -21.02 2.16 -3.15
CA LYS A 86 -22.35 2.56 -3.59
C LYS A 86 -23.39 2.43 -2.47
N LEU A 87 -23.35 1.36 -1.68
CA LEU A 87 -24.26 1.15 -0.54
C LEU A 87 -24.19 2.30 0.48
N PHE A 88 -22.97 2.82 0.72
CA PHE A 88 -22.71 3.93 1.65
C PHE A 88 -22.71 5.31 0.98
N SER A 89 -23.11 5.41 -0.30
CA SER A 89 -23.13 6.66 -1.08
C SER A 89 -21.79 7.38 -1.10
N VAL A 90 -20.68 6.63 -1.12
CA VAL A 90 -19.32 7.16 -1.26
C VAL A 90 -19.09 7.55 -2.72
N GLU A 91 -18.79 8.83 -2.96
CA GLU A 91 -18.58 9.42 -4.29
C GLU A 91 -17.10 9.70 -4.54
N TYR A 92 -16.41 8.72 -5.15
CA TYR A 92 -15.00 8.81 -5.53
C TYR A 92 -14.84 9.17 -7.03
N ASP A 93 -13.72 9.79 -7.37
CA ASP A 93 -13.36 10.09 -8.77
C ASP A 93 -12.67 8.92 -9.45
N ASN A 94 -11.94 8.12 -8.69
CA ASN A 94 -11.19 7.00 -9.21
C ASN A 94 -11.26 5.78 -8.28
N PHE A 95 -11.42 4.60 -8.88
CA PHE A 95 -11.31 3.31 -8.19
C PHE A 95 -10.05 2.61 -8.71
N TYR A 96 -8.96 2.70 -7.94
CA TYR A 96 -7.66 2.20 -8.34
C TYR A 96 -7.51 0.71 -8.03
N ARG A 97 -6.95 -0.05 -8.98
CA ARG A 97 -6.71 -1.50 -8.81
C ARG A 97 -5.24 -1.82 -9.07
N THR A 98 -4.59 -2.52 -8.14
CA THR A 98 -3.16 -2.84 -8.27
C THR A 98 -2.88 -3.94 -9.30
N SER A 99 -3.87 -4.74 -9.69
CA SER A 99 -3.73 -5.75 -10.75
C SER A 99 -3.78 -5.21 -12.19
N THR A 100 -3.97 -3.90 -12.37
CA THR A 100 -4.04 -3.31 -13.73
C THR A 100 -2.66 -3.19 -14.39
N PRO A 101 -2.57 -3.35 -15.73
CA PRO A 101 -1.31 -3.15 -16.44
C PRO A 101 -0.68 -1.78 -16.19
N ALA A 102 -1.49 -0.72 -16.13
CA ALA A 102 -1.01 0.63 -15.86
C ALA A 102 -0.33 0.76 -14.49
N HIS A 103 -0.88 0.09 -13.47
CA HIS A 103 -0.23 0.03 -12.16
C HIS A 103 1.07 -0.76 -12.20
N HIS A 104 1.10 -1.92 -12.87
CA HIS A 104 2.31 -2.71 -13.02
C HIS A 104 3.45 -1.91 -13.66
N ASP A 105 3.16 -1.16 -14.72
CA ASP A 105 4.16 -0.34 -15.41
C ASP A 105 4.69 0.78 -14.51
N ALA A 106 3.79 1.50 -13.82
CA ALA A 106 4.16 2.57 -12.90
C ALA A 106 4.97 2.04 -11.69
N ALA A 107 4.59 0.91 -11.11
CA ALA A 107 5.33 0.27 -10.02
C ALA A 107 6.74 -0.17 -10.46
N LYS A 108 6.90 -0.69 -11.68
CA LYS A 108 8.22 -1.01 -12.26
C LYS A 108 9.08 0.25 -12.50
N ILE A 109 8.47 1.37 -12.88
CA ILE A 109 9.17 2.67 -12.99
C ILE A 109 9.63 3.13 -11.60
N PHE A 110 8.78 2.98 -10.58
CA PHE A 110 9.14 3.32 -9.20
C PHE A 110 10.32 2.48 -8.71
N TRP A 111 10.29 1.16 -8.94
CA TRP A 111 11.40 0.26 -8.64
C TRP A 111 12.70 0.74 -9.26
N LYS A 112 12.71 0.99 -10.58
CA LYS A 112 13.90 1.45 -11.30
C LYS A 112 14.47 2.73 -10.71
N LYS A 113 13.62 3.71 -10.36
CA LYS A 113 14.09 4.95 -9.72
C LYS A 113 14.74 4.69 -8.36
N CYS A 114 14.22 3.76 -7.55
CA CYS A 114 14.82 3.36 -6.29
C CYS A 114 16.15 2.62 -6.50
N GLU A 115 16.24 1.75 -7.51
CA GLU A 115 17.44 1.01 -7.88
C GLU A 115 18.55 1.96 -8.37
N GLU A 116 18.22 2.88 -9.28
CA GLU A 116 19.14 3.92 -9.79
C GLU A 116 19.70 4.82 -8.67
N LYS A 117 18.89 5.08 -7.64
CA LYS A 117 19.30 5.82 -6.45
C LYS A 117 20.20 5.01 -5.51
N GLY A 118 20.30 3.69 -5.72
CA GLY A 118 21.07 2.79 -4.85
C GLY A 118 20.33 2.38 -3.57
N ASP A 119 19.02 2.59 -3.53
CA ASP A 119 18.20 2.22 -2.37
C ASP A 119 17.77 0.74 -2.38
N ILE A 120 18.02 0.00 -3.47
CA ILE A 120 17.70 -1.42 -3.59
C ILE A 120 18.98 -2.25 -3.66
N TYR A 121 19.00 -3.37 -2.94
CA TYR A 121 20.09 -4.34 -2.97
C TYR A 121 19.57 -5.76 -2.75
N LYS A 122 20.29 -6.76 -3.25
CA LYS A 122 19.97 -8.18 -3.11
C LYS A 122 20.71 -8.79 -1.93
N LYS A 123 20.06 -9.65 -1.15
CA LYS A 123 20.64 -10.26 0.04
C LYS A 123 20.04 -11.63 0.29
N GLN A 124 20.89 -12.60 0.65
CA GLN A 124 20.44 -13.85 1.28
C GLN A 124 19.83 -13.53 2.64
N TYR A 125 18.64 -14.03 2.85
CA TYR A 125 17.89 -13.82 4.08
C TYR A 125 17.30 -15.14 4.58
N SER A 126 17.52 -15.42 5.86
CA SER A 126 16.86 -16.50 6.57
C SER A 126 16.02 -15.90 7.69
N GLY A 127 14.76 -16.23 7.74
CA GLY A 127 13.87 -15.64 8.74
C GLY A 127 12.58 -16.41 8.93
N ARG A 128 11.86 -16.04 9.99
CA ARG A 128 10.55 -16.61 10.37
C ARG A 128 9.45 -15.91 9.58
N TYR A 129 8.95 -16.53 8.55
CA TYR A 129 7.90 -16.01 7.68
C TYR A 129 6.50 -16.37 8.18
N CYS A 130 5.68 -15.38 8.45
CA CYS A 130 4.27 -15.58 8.77
C CYS A 130 3.42 -15.41 7.50
N ILE A 131 2.82 -16.50 7.01
CA ILE A 131 1.93 -16.47 5.84
C ILE A 131 0.74 -15.54 6.07
N GLY A 132 0.19 -15.51 7.29
CA GLY A 132 -0.94 -14.66 7.62
C GLY A 132 -0.62 -13.16 7.60
N CYS A 133 0.60 -12.75 8.00
CA CYS A 133 1.07 -11.35 7.90
C CYS A 133 1.70 -11.05 6.53
N GLU A 134 2.04 -12.09 5.75
CA GLU A 134 2.83 -12.02 4.52
C GLU A 134 4.19 -11.33 4.70
N ARG A 135 4.79 -11.43 5.89
CA ARG A 135 6.08 -10.82 6.22
C ARG A 135 6.94 -11.68 7.12
N TYR A 136 8.24 -11.38 7.11
CA TYR A 136 9.16 -11.93 8.09
C TYR A 136 8.94 -11.26 9.45
N LEU A 137 9.02 -12.07 10.50
CA LEU A 137 8.94 -11.65 11.90
C LEU A 137 10.29 -11.81 12.57
N THR A 138 10.68 -10.82 13.35
CA THR A 138 11.86 -10.92 14.23
C THR A 138 11.52 -11.74 15.47
N GLU A 139 12.53 -12.28 16.15
CA GLU A 139 12.33 -13.01 17.43
C GLU A 139 11.63 -12.16 18.50
N LYS A 140 11.85 -10.84 18.48
CA LYS A 140 11.22 -9.90 19.42
C LYS A 140 9.72 -9.71 19.19
N GLU A 141 9.26 -9.93 17.97
CA GLU A 141 7.85 -9.81 17.59
C GLU A 141 7.04 -11.06 17.91
N LEU A 142 7.70 -12.18 18.20
CA LEU A 142 7.01 -13.44 18.51
C LEU A 142 6.54 -13.45 19.96
N VAL A 143 5.35 -14.02 20.19
CA VAL A 143 4.80 -14.33 21.51
C VAL A 143 4.71 -15.85 21.62
N ASP A 144 5.46 -16.43 22.58
CA ASP A 144 5.57 -17.89 22.75
C ASP A 144 5.96 -18.62 21.44
N GLY A 145 6.87 -18.02 20.65
CA GLY A 145 7.33 -18.58 19.37
C GLY A 145 6.30 -18.48 18.23
N LYS A 146 5.18 -17.79 18.43
CA LYS A 146 4.08 -17.64 17.47
C LYS A 146 3.90 -16.20 17.03
N CYS A 147 3.35 -16.01 15.83
CA CYS A 147 2.88 -14.73 15.36
C CYS A 147 1.79 -14.17 16.32
N PRO A 148 1.91 -12.94 16.83
CA PRO A 148 0.94 -12.37 17.76
C PRO A 148 -0.46 -12.22 17.15
N ASP A 149 -0.53 -11.96 15.83
CA ASP A 149 -1.81 -11.72 15.15
C ASP A 149 -2.50 -13.03 14.74
N HIS A 150 -1.74 -13.95 14.13
CA HIS A 150 -2.31 -15.18 13.56
C HIS A 150 -2.21 -16.41 14.48
N LYS A 151 -1.48 -16.31 15.62
CA LYS A 151 -1.28 -17.41 16.58
C LYS A 151 -0.66 -18.67 15.99
N THR A 152 -0.07 -18.57 14.81
CA THR A 152 0.63 -19.66 14.11
C THR A 152 2.13 -19.55 14.33
N VAL A 153 2.83 -20.70 14.30
CA VAL A 153 4.30 -20.73 14.29
C VAL A 153 4.76 -20.36 12.88
N PRO A 154 5.58 -19.29 12.73
CA PRO A 154 6.09 -18.90 11.42
C PRO A 154 7.05 -19.96 10.85
N GLU A 155 7.04 -20.12 9.54
CA GLU A 155 7.96 -21.00 8.82
C GLU A 155 9.35 -20.36 8.72
N ILE A 156 10.42 -21.16 8.82
CA ILE A 156 11.76 -20.69 8.49
C ILE A 156 11.89 -20.74 6.97
N LYS A 157 12.14 -19.58 6.34
CA LYS A 157 12.41 -19.48 4.91
C LYS A 157 13.81 -18.92 4.69
N GLU A 158 14.53 -19.51 3.76
CA GLU A 158 15.83 -19.05 3.28
C GLU A 158 15.67 -18.69 1.82
N GLU A 159 15.79 -17.38 1.52
CA GLU A 159 15.59 -16.86 0.17
C GLU A 159 16.61 -15.77 -0.11
N GLU A 160 17.00 -15.61 -1.38
CA GLU A 160 17.68 -14.42 -1.82
C GLU A 160 16.66 -13.41 -2.33
N ASN A 161 16.44 -12.34 -1.58
CA ASN A 161 15.45 -11.32 -1.88
C ASN A 161 16.08 -9.95 -2.10
N TYR A 162 15.37 -9.08 -2.81
CA TYR A 162 15.68 -7.66 -2.85
C TYR A 162 15.21 -6.97 -1.58
N PHE A 163 16.03 -6.03 -1.11
CA PHE A 163 15.80 -5.21 0.07
C PHE A 163 15.81 -3.73 -0.30
N PHE A 164 14.93 -2.96 0.32
CA PHE A 164 14.92 -1.51 0.27
C PHE A 164 15.61 -0.94 1.51
N ARG A 165 16.57 0.00 1.31
CA ARG A 165 17.34 0.66 2.37
C ARG A 165 16.49 1.68 3.13
N LEU A 166 15.39 1.22 3.71
CA LEU A 166 14.44 2.08 4.43
C LEU A 166 15.11 2.74 5.64
N SER A 167 16.12 2.08 6.24
CA SER A 167 16.92 2.63 7.35
C SER A 167 17.60 3.96 7.01
N ASN A 168 17.97 4.22 5.74
CA ASN A 168 18.55 5.47 5.29
C ASN A 168 17.57 6.66 5.44
N TYR A 169 16.28 6.39 5.49
CA TYR A 169 15.22 7.40 5.58
C TYR A 169 14.84 7.75 7.02
N ARG A 170 15.36 7.04 8.02
CA ARG A 170 15.08 7.28 9.45
C ARG A 170 15.32 8.74 9.85
N GLY A 171 16.52 9.24 9.62
CA GLY A 171 16.88 10.63 9.95
C GLY A 171 16.05 11.67 9.18
N PRO A 172 15.98 11.57 7.84
CA PRO A 172 15.13 12.46 7.04
C PRO A 172 13.66 12.46 7.46
N LEU A 173 13.06 11.30 7.78
CA LEU A 173 11.66 11.20 8.21
C LEU A 173 11.44 11.83 9.59
N LEU A 174 12.35 11.61 10.55
CA LEU A 174 12.24 12.24 11.88
C LEU A 174 12.32 13.76 11.76
N LYS A 175 13.27 14.28 10.97
CA LYS A 175 13.40 15.72 10.72
C LYS A 175 12.14 16.27 10.06
N TRP A 176 11.65 15.59 9.02
CA TRP A 176 10.43 15.99 8.33
C TRP A 176 9.21 16.02 9.26
N LEU A 177 9.06 15.02 10.15
CA LEU A 177 7.99 14.98 11.15
C LEU A 177 8.07 16.15 12.14
N ASP A 178 9.27 16.61 12.50
CA ASP A 178 9.47 17.78 13.37
C ASP A 178 9.06 19.08 12.68
N GLU A 179 9.26 19.17 11.37
CA GLU A 179 8.93 20.35 10.56
C GLU A 179 7.44 20.40 10.15
N ASN A 180 6.74 19.24 10.15
CA ASN A 180 5.36 19.08 9.67
C ASN A 180 4.43 18.56 10.77
N LYS A 181 4.21 19.36 11.83
CA LYS A 181 3.47 18.96 13.03
C LYS A 181 2.01 18.60 12.77
N ASP A 182 1.42 19.15 11.72
CA ASP A 182 0.02 18.90 11.33
C ASP A 182 -0.17 17.67 10.42
N PHE A 183 0.92 16.97 10.10
CA PHE A 183 0.88 15.81 9.20
C PHE A 183 -0.01 14.66 9.70
N LEU A 184 0.03 14.36 11.00
CA LEU A 184 -0.72 13.23 11.58
C LEU A 184 -1.80 13.71 12.55
N LYS A 185 -3.02 13.24 12.32
CA LYS A 185 -4.16 13.46 13.23
C LYS A 185 -4.77 12.11 13.66
N PRO A 186 -5.12 11.92 14.91
CA PRO A 186 -4.93 12.85 16.03
C PRO A 186 -3.44 12.95 16.44
N GLU A 187 -3.05 14.10 16.98
CA GLU A 187 -1.65 14.37 17.37
C GLU A 187 -1.11 13.38 18.44
N SER A 188 -2.01 12.78 19.21
CA SER A 188 -1.66 11.75 20.20
C SER A 188 -0.94 10.53 19.58
N LYS A 189 -1.00 10.34 18.26
CA LYS A 189 -0.32 9.27 17.52
C LYS A 189 1.12 9.63 17.12
N ILE A 190 1.52 10.90 17.22
CA ILE A 190 2.89 11.34 16.85
C ILE A 190 3.99 10.63 17.64
N PRO A 191 3.89 10.43 18.98
CA PRO A 191 4.92 9.71 19.72
C PRO A 191 5.09 8.25 19.25
N GLU A 192 4.00 7.58 18.92
CA GLU A 192 4.01 6.21 18.40
C GLU A 192 4.70 6.14 17.03
N LEU A 193 4.29 7.03 16.09
CA LEU A 193 4.92 7.13 14.77
C LEU A 193 6.41 7.44 14.88
N ARG A 194 6.81 8.36 15.78
CA ARG A 194 8.22 8.68 16.02
C ARG A 194 9.03 7.47 16.48
N LYS A 195 8.47 6.65 17.36
CA LYS A 195 9.11 5.42 17.80
C LYS A 195 9.27 4.43 16.63
N ILE A 196 8.22 4.23 15.84
CA ILE A 196 8.27 3.38 14.64
C ILE A 196 9.38 3.85 13.70
N ILE A 197 9.44 5.16 13.37
CA ILE A 197 10.47 5.71 12.49
C ILE A 197 11.87 5.52 13.07
N ALA A 198 12.07 5.69 14.38
CA ALA A 198 13.37 5.51 15.02
C ALA A 198 13.89 4.06 14.97
N GLU A 199 12.98 3.09 14.88
CA GLU A 199 13.27 1.65 14.84
C GLU A 199 13.23 1.06 13.41
N ILE A 200 13.00 1.87 12.36
CA ILE A 200 12.94 1.42 10.95
C ILE A 200 14.24 0.68 10.57
N GLU A 201 14.10 -0.50 10.02
CA GLU A 201 15.16 -1.29 9.40
C GLU A 201 14.92 -1.46 7.89
N ASP A 202 15.91 -1.99 7.16
CA ASP A 202 15.73 -2.34 5.76
C ASP A 202 14.71 -3.45 5.61
N ILE A 203 13.85 -3.33 4.61
CA ILE A 203 12.74 -4.27 4.38
C ILE A 203 12.95 -5.10 3.12
N SER A 204 12.56 -6.37 3.17
CA SER A 204 12.51 -7.22 1.99
C SER A 204 11.32 -6.81 1.10
N ILE A 205 11.62 -6.47 -0.15
CA ILE A 205 10.67 -5.93 -1.14
C ILE A 205 10.38 -6.87 -2.31
N SER A 206 10.91 -8.09 -2.28
CA SER A 206 10.60 -9.12 -3.27
C SER A 206 10.41 -10.49 -2.64
N ARG A 207 9.86 -11.41 -3.43
CA ARG A 207 9.68 -12.84 -3.10
C ARG A 207 10.04 -13.67 -4.31
N LEU A 208 10.50 -14.90 -4.10
CA LEU A 208 10.65 -15.86 -5.17
C LEU A 208 9.28 -16.16 -5.82
N LYS A 209 9.22 -16.11 -7.13
CA LYS A 209 7.99 -16.35 -7.92
C LYS A 209 7.43 -17.76 -7.71
N GLU A 210 8.29 -18.74 -7.46
CA GLU A 210 7.87 -20.10 -7.14
C GLU A 210 7.04 -20.18 -5.84
N ASN A 211 7.35 -19.30 -4.87
CA ASN A 211 6.63 -19.21 -3.60
C ASN A 211 5.43 -18.26 -3.67
N LEU A 212 5.47 -17.25 -4.55
CA LEU A 212 4.42 -16.26 -4.75
C LEU A 212 4.18 -16.05 -6.25
N PRO A 213 3.39 -16.90 -6.92
CA PRO A 213 3.18 -16.81 -8.36
C PRO A 213 2.25 -15.66 -8.79
N TRP A 214 1.67 -14.91 -7.86
CA TRP A 214 0.76 -13.79 -8.10
C TRP A 214 1.33 -12.48 -7.56
N GLY A 215 1.97 -11.70 -8.44
CA GLY A 215 2.61 -10.42 -8.13
C GLY A 215 3.24 -9.81 -9.39
N ILE A 216 3.77 -8.60 -9.26
CA ILE A 216 4.48 -7.90 -10.34
C ILE A 216 5.91 -8.43 -10.43
N GLU A 217 6.34 -8.86 -11.61
CA GLU A 217 7.72 -9.32 -11.83
C GLU A 217 8.73 -8.19 -11.63
N VAL A 218 9.82 -8.51 -10.91
CA VAL A 218 10.93 -7.58 -10.72
C VAL A 218 11.60 -7.28 -12.06
N PRO A 219 11.88 -6.02 -12.41
CA PRO A 219 12.60 -5.68 -13.62
C PRO A 219 13.95 -6.41 -13.70
N ASN A 220 14.19 -7.08 -14.84
CA ASN A 220 15.41 -7.85 -15.13
C ASN A 220 15.63 -9.11 -14.25
N ASP A 221 14.67 -9.52 -13.42
CA ASP A 221 14.74 -10.73 -12.62
C ASP A 221 13.38 -11.45 -12.58
N PRO A 222 13.02 -12.25 -13.60
CA PRO A 222 11.71 -12.89 -13.71
C PRO A 222 11.45 -13.97 -12.65
N GLU A 223 12.49 -14.41 -11.93
CA GLU A 223 12.35 -15.35 -10.80
C GLU A 223 11.86 -14.69 -9.52
N GLN A 224 11.77 -13.35 -9.51
CA GLN A 224 11.32 -12.57 -8.38
C GLN A 224 10.06 -11.77 -8.72
N VAL A 225 9.18 -11.62 -7.74
CA VAL A 225 8.01 -10.73 -7.80
C VAL A 225 8.06 -9.71 -6.66
N PHE A 226 7.41 -8.57 -6.85
CA PHE A 226 7.32 -7.54 -5.82
C PHE A 226 6.62 -8.09 -4.58
N TYR A 227 7.13 -7.72 -3.43
CA TYR A 227 6.41 -7.86 -2.18
C TYR A 227 5.21 -6.91 -2.17
N VAL A 228 4.06 -7.42 -1.75
CA VAL A 228 2.76 -6.73 -1.87
C VAL A 228 2.76 -5.29 -1.33
N TRP A 229 3.45 -5.01 -0.22
CA TRP A 229 3.50 -3.65 0.33
C TRP A 229 4.32 -2.68 -0.54
N PHE A 230 5.40 -3.14 -1.17
CA PHE A 230 6.17 -2.29 -2.10
C PHE A 230 5.37 -1.97 -3.36
N ASP A 231 4.60 -2.94 -3.84
CA ASP A 231 3.65 -2.80 -4.92
C ASP A 231 2.49 -1.87 -4.53
N ALA A 232 1.71 -2.25 -3.53
CA ALA A 232 0.47 -1.57 -3.15
C ALA A 232 0.68 -0.10 -2.78
N LEU A 233 1.74 0.25 -2.03
CA LEU A 233 1.98 1.63 -1.59
C LEU A 233 2.29 2.59 -2.74
N THR A 234 2.74 2.11 -3.89
CA THR A 234 2.97 2.97 -5.07
C THR A 234 1.66 3.51 -5.66
N ASN A 235 0.51 2.89 -5.35
CA ASN A 235 -0.80 3.35 -5.84
C ASN A 235 -1.05 4.83 -5.54
N TYR A 236 -0.63 5.31 -4.37
CA TYR A 236 -0.88 6.69 -3.94
C TYR A 236 -0.33 7.73 -4.91
N VAL A 237 0.82 7.48 -5.51
CA VAL A 237 1.43 8.36 -6.51
C VAL A 237 1.02 7.96 -7.94
N ASN A 238 0.80 6.66 -8.20
CA ASN A 238 0.39 6.19 -9.51
C ASN A 238 -1.02 6.68 -9.88
N ALA A 239 -1.94 6.73 -8.91
CA ALA A 239 -3.31 7.21 -9.13
C ALA A 239 -3.38 8.67 -9.60
N VAL A 240 -2.35 9.45 -9.32
CA VAL A 240 -2.24 10.86 -9.74
C VAL A 240 -1.25 11.08 -10.87
N GLY A 241 -0.80 10.01 -11.56
CA GLY A 241 -0.07 10.11 -12.82
C GLY A 241 1.41 9.77 -12.78
N PHE A 242 1.96 9.33 -11.64
CA PHE A 242 3.36 8.90 -11.59
C PHE A 242 3.65 7.82 -12.64
N GLY A 243 4.71 8.04 -13.42
CA GLY A 243 5.12 7.12 -14.48
C GLY A 243 4.26 7.12 -15.75
N THR A 244 3.15 7.86 -15.77
CA THR A 244 2.22 7.89 -16.91
C THR A 244 1.87 9.30 -17.37
N ASP A 245 1.71 10.24 -16.47
CA ASP A 245 1.32 11.64 -16.75
C ASP A 245 1.99 12.60 -15.74
N GLU A 246 3.17 13.08 -16.08
CA GLU A 246 3.96 13.99 -15.23
C GLU A 246 3.24 15.33 -14.99
N LYS A 247 2.41 15.80 -15.94
CA LYS A 247 1.62 17.02 -15.76
C LYS A 247 0.59 16.80 -14.67
N ARG A 248 -0.18 15.73 -14.75
CA ARG A 248 -1.16 15.34 -13.73
C ARG A 248 -0.48 15.12 -12.38
N LEU A 249 0.68 14.45 -12.36
CA LEU A 249 1.46 14.29 -11.12
C LEU A 249 1.80 15.63 -10.49
N SER A 250 2.30 16.60 -11.26
CA SER A 250 2.66 17.93 -10.74
C SER A 250 1.47 18.75 -10.25
N GLU A 251 0.26 18.47 -10.76
CA GLU A 251 -0.98 19.12 -10.31
C GLU A 251 -1.50 18.56 -8.98
N TRP A 252 -1.25 17.27 -8.70
CA TRP A 252 -1.83 16.54 -7.57
C TRP A 252 -0.81 16.04 -6.55
N TRP A 253 0.52 16.11 -6.81
CA TRP A 253 1.57 15.64 -5.93
C TRP A 253 2.85 16.50 -6.02
N PRO A 254 3.48 16.96 -4.91
CA PRO A 254 3.04 16.87 -3.51
C PRO A 254 2.19 18.07 -3.10
N VAL A 255 0.91 18.01 -3.37
CA VAL A 255 -0.06 19.01 -2.89
C VAL A 255 -0.61 18.59 -1.52
N TYR A 256 -1.57 19.31 -0.98
CA TYR A 256 -2.25 18.89 0.24
C TYR A 256 -2.96 17.55 0.02
N SER A 257 -2.36 16.48 0.55
CA SER A 257 -2.87 15.12 0.42
C SER A 257 -3.37 14.61 1.76
N TYR A 258 -4.52 13.96 1.75
CA TYR A 258 -5.11 13.33 2.92
C TYR A 258 -5.21 11.82 2.68
N VAL A 259 -4.48 11.06 3.46
CA VAL A 259 -4.67 9.61 3.56
C VAL A 259 -5.55 9.37 4.78
N VAL A 260 -6.78 8.90 4.54
CA VAL A 260 -7.71 8.53 5.60
C VAL A 260 -7.51 7.05 5.90
N GLN A 261 -7.14 6.76 7.13
CA GLN A 261 -6.95 5.39 7.61
C GLN A 261 -7.61 5.23 8.97
N THR A 262 -8.42 4.20 9.13
CA THR A 262 -8.91 3.78 10.45
C THR A 262 -7.88 2.89 11.13
N ILE A 263 -7.56 3.19 12.37
CA ILE A 263 -6.63 2.45 13.20
C ILE A 263 -7.39 1.43 14.05
#